data_9c3c7bae298accbd7b1163762074de0c
#
_entry.id   9c3c7bae298accbd7b1163762074de0c
#
_cell.length_a   1.000
_cell.length_b   1.000
_cell.length_c   1.000
_cell.angle_alpha   90.00
_cell.angle_beta   90.00
_cell.angle_gamma   90.00
#
_symmetry.space_group_name_H-M   'P 1'
#
loop_
_entity.id
_entity.type
_entity.pdbx_description
1 polymer ?
#
loop_
_entity_poly.entity_id
_entity_poly.type
_entity_poly.pdbx_seq_one_letter_code
_entity_poly.pdbx_strand_id
1 'polypeptide(L)'
;MEQNLYITCMFPYPSGSGLHCGHWYNYAIMDSYCRYKRHQGFDVFQPFGYDSHGLPAENYAKKVGRDPREVTYENIDNFRKQMENMNTQYEEMLVTSNPDYIEYTQWLFKQLYDKGLAYKKDGEVDFCNSCETVLAREQVKEGKCERCSSEVEKKTLNQWYFKITDYKERLIAGLDEIDFPESTIKAQRNWLENQHDWCVSRQRSWGCPIPIEGETDTMDTFVDSSIYTIIYCLMKGIKPKPVDLYVGGSEHACMHLIYIRFITMFLYDIGFIDFEEPITKLVHQGMILNNGEKMSKSKGNVVSLDGYDSDEIRFYLMFIGHYFDGGSWSDENIIGIRRFINRMKTWLDKTGEETIDIEKFKETIFNFTDAFKFNKVVSSFMILLNQNKNKALTPDCKEQLIRLLEIYIPGIRAKLN
;
A
#
# COMPACT_ATOMS: atom_id res chain seq x y z
N MET A 1 -5.52 14.18 25.54
CA MET A 1 -4.81 12.98 25.03
C MET A 1 -4.52 13.27 23.58
N GLU A 2 -3.26 13.32 23.20
CA GLU A 2 -2.87 13.41 21.79
C GLU A 2 -3.47 12.21 21.07
N GLN A 3 -4.34 12.49 20.12
CA GLN A 3 -4.97 11.44 19.30
C GLN A 3 -4.01 11.10 18.17
N ASN A 4 -3.01 10.25 18.47
CA ASN A 4 -2.02 9.83 17.50
C ASN A 4 -2.56 8.67 16.66
N LEU A 5 -2.72 8.89 15.36
CA LEU A 5 -3.14 7.88 14.40
C LEU A 5 -1.93 7.33 13.62
N TYR A 6 -1.85 6.03 13.53
CA TYR A 6 -0.91 5.34 12.65
C TYR A 6 -1.64 4.83 11.41
N ILE A 7 -1.42 5.46 10.29
CA ILE A 7 -2.07 5.14 9.01
C ILE A 7 -1.00 4.86 7.97
N THR A 8 -1.04 3.70 7.34
CA THR A 8 -0.11 3.37 6.27
C THR A 8 -0.74 2.51 5.19
N CYS A 9 -0.10 2.48 4.02
CA CYS A 9 -0.45 1.63 2.89
C CYS A 9 0.58 0.52 2.73
N MET A 10 0.17 -0.59 2.13
CA MET A 10 1.13 -1.59 1.67
C MET A 10 2.14 -0.92 0.73
N PHE A 11 3.43 -1.10 1.04
CA PHE A 11 4.50 -0.46 0.30
C PHE A 11 4.74 -1.14 -1.06
N PRO A 12 5.25 -0.39 -2.07
CA PRO A 12 5.39 -0.93 -3.42
C PRO A 12 6.67 -1.73 -3.58
N TYR A 13 6.64 -2.63 -4.58
CA TYR A 13 7.83 -3.24 -5.14
C TYR A 13 8.45 -2.30 -6.18
N PRO A 14 9.70 -1.84 -6.04
CA PRO A 14 10.36 -0.94 -7.00
C PRO A 14 10.82 -1.71 -8.25
N SER A 15 9.88 -2.40 -8.91
CA SER A 15 10.12 -3.21 -10.10
C SER A 15 9.59 -2.50 -11.34
N GLY A 16 10.49 -2.08 -12.22
CA GLY A 16 10.14 -1.48 -13.50
C GLY A 16 9.93 0.04 -13.46
N SER A 17 9.32 0.61 -14.51
CA SER A 17 9.40 2.02 -14.90
C SER A 17 8.63 3.03 -14.04
N GLY A 18 8.20 2.68 -12.83
CA GLY A 18 7.55 3.66 -11.94
C GLY A 18 6.16 3.25 -11.44
N LEU A 19 5.57 4.16 -10.68
CA LEU A 19 4.21 4.05 -10.13
C LEU A 19 3.18 4.21 -11.26
N HIS A 20 2.17 3.35 -11.29
CA HIS A 20 1.05 3.44 -12.21
C HIS A 20 -0.21 3.98 -11.50
N CYS A 21 -1.29 4.21 -12.25
CA CYS A 21 -2.52 4.80 -11.70
C CYS A 21 -3.11 4.02 -10.53
N GLY A 22 -2.91 2.71 -10.43
CA GLY A 22 -3.33 1.93 -9.26
C GLY A 22 -2.58 2.30 -7.98
N HIS A 23 -1.29 2.61 -8.06
CA HIS A 23 -0.52 3.14 -6.93
C HIS A 23 -1.01 4.54 -6.55
N TRP A 24 -1.26 5.41 -7.54
CA TRP A 24 -1.83 6.73 -7.31
C TRP A 24 -3.20 6.64 -6.64
N TYR A 25 -4.05 5.69 -7.06
CA TYR A 25 -5.36 5.46 -6.47
C TYR A 25 -5.28 5.11 -4.99
N ASN A 26 -4.29 4.30 -4.60
CA ASN A 26 -4.05 4.00 -3.20
C ASN A 26 -3.42 5.19 -2.47
N TYR A 27 -2.23 5.62 -2.89
CA TYR A 27 -1.41 6.54 -2.09
C TYR A 27 -1.95 7.97 -2.06
N ALA A 28 -2.44 8.51 -3.19
CA ALA A 28 -2.96 9.88 -3.23
C ALA A 28 -4.28 10.03 -2.47
N ILE A 29 -5.16 9.02 -2.54
CA ILE A 29 -6.44 9.07 -1.82
C ILE A 29 -6.21 8.92 -0.32
N MET A 30 -5.33 8.01 0.10
CA MET A 30 -5.01 7.85 1.51
C MET A 30 -4.23 9.03 2.08
N ASP A 31 -3.38 9.69 1.29
CA ASP A 31 -2.79 10.96 1.68
C ASP A 31 -3.87 12.01 1.96
N SER A 32 -4.90 12.09 1.13
CA SER A 32 -6.05 12.99 1.38
C SER A 32 -6.82 12.62 2.65
N TYR A 33 -6.98 11.33 2.94
CA TYR A 33 -7.56 10.89 4.22
C TYR A 33 -6.70 11.30 5.41
N CYS A 34 -5.37 11.16 5.32
CA CYS A 34 -4.44 11.61 6.36
C CYS A 34 -4.46 13.14 6.54
N ARG A 35 -4.50 13.92 5.45
CA ARG A 35 -4.69 15.37 5.50
C ARG A 35 -6.01 15.77 6.17
N TYR A 36 -7.07 15.05 5.86
CA TYR A 36 -8.37 15.22 6.52
C TYR A 36 -8.27 14.98 8.03
N LYS A 37 -7.62 13.89 8.47
CA LYS A 37 -7.44 13.63 9.91
C LYS A 37 -6.56 14.69 10.59
N ARG A 38 -5.48 15.16 9.95
CA ARG A 38 -4.68 16.29 10.44
C ARG A 38 -5.51 17.59 10.53
N HIS A 39 -6.39 17.84 9.58
CA HIS A 39 -7.32 18.98 9.62
C HIS A 39 -8.30 18.89 10.79
N GLN A 40 -8.63 17.70 11.26
CA GLN A 40 -9.42 17.46 12.47
C GLN A 40 -8.60 17.57 13.78
N GLY A 41 -7.29 17.81 13.71
CA GLY A 41 -6.40 17.96 14.86
C GLY A 41 -5.74 16.66 15.33
N PHE A 42 -5.83 15.58 14.55
CA PHE A 42 -5.06 14.38 14.85
C PHE A 42 -3.58 14.56 14.47
N ASP A 43 -2.68 14.03 15.29
CA ASP A 43 -1.32 13.75 14.87
C ASP A 43 -1.30 12.43 14.08
N VAL A 44 -0.92 12.48 12.80
CA VAL A 44 -0.97 11.31 11.91
C VAL A 44 0.43 10.89 11.52
N PHE A 45 0.85 9.74 12.05
CA PHE A 45 2.03 9.02 11.60
C PHE A 45 1.70 8.27 10.30
N GLN A 46 2.33 8.69 9.20
CA GLN A 46 2.06 8.20 7.84
C GLN A 46 3.38 7.74 7.20
N PRO A 47 3.97 6.62 7.65
CA PRO A 47 5.23 6.13 7.11
C PRO A 47 5.08 5.51 5.73
N PHE A 48 6.20 5.44 5.03
CA PHE A 48 6.31 4.84 3.71
C PHE A 48 7.67 4.15 3.54
N GLY A 49 7.75 3.22 2.61
CA GLY A 49 8.99 2.52 2.29
C GLY A 49 8.89 1.74 0.99
N TYR A 50 9.91 0.93 0.71
CA TYR A 50 10.00 0.14 -0.50
C TYR A 50 10.34 -1.30 -0.17
N ASP A 51 9.52 -2.24 -0.66
CA ASP A 51 9.82 -3.67 -0.66
C ASP A 51 10.73 -3.97 -1.85
N SER A 52 12.03 -3.93 -1.60
CA SER A 52 13.04 -3.86 -2.65
C SER A 52 13.70 -5.20 -2.98
N HIS A 53 13.49 -6.23 -2.18
CA HIS A 53 13.96 -7.58 -2.45
C HIS A 53 12.97 -8.38 -3.33
N GLY A 54 13.43 -9.54 -3.80
CA GLY A 54 12.60 -10.56 -4.40
C GLY A 54 12.51 -10.52 -5.93
N LEU A 55 11.70 -11.44 -6.43
CA LEU A 55 11.60 -11.80 -7.84
C LEU A 55 11.26 -10.66 -8.81
N PRO A 56 10.40 -9.68 -8.46
CA PRO A 56 10.07 -8.60 -9.40
C PRO A 56 11.28 -7.75 -9.79
N ALA A 57 12.11 -7.40 -8.81
CA ALA A 57 13.33 -6.60 -9.04
C ALA A 57 14.38 -7.40 -9.83
N GLU A 58 14.60 -8.67 -9.45
CA GLU A 58 15.57 -9.55 -10.10
C GLU A 58 15.18 -9.86 -11.56
N ASN A 59 13.91 -10.16 -11.83
CA ASN A 59 13.43 -10.39 -13.19
C ASN A 59 13.56 -9.15 -14.08
N TYR A 60 13.31 -7.98 -13.52
CA TYR A 60 13.52 -6.74 -14.26
C TYR A 60 15.00 -6.51 -14.57
N ALA A 61 15.88 -6.73 -13.60
CA ALA A 61 17.32 -6.63 -13.78
C ALA A 61 17.85 -7.62 -14.84
N LYS A 62 17.42 -8.88 -14.81
CA LYS A 62 17.73 -9.88 -15.85
C LYS A 62 17.27 -9.41 -17.23
N LYS A 63 16.06 -8.84 -17.33
CA LYS A 63 15.52 -8.33 -18.61
C LYS A 63 16.36 -7.20 -19.20
N VAL A 64 16.92 -6.34 -18.38
CA VAL A 64 17.75 -5.19 -18.82
C VAL A 64 19.25 -5.49 -18.82
N GLY A 65 19.66 -6.69 -18.39
CA GLY A 65 21.05 -7.15 -18.37
C GLY A 65 21.92 -6.40 -17.38
N ARG A 66 21.38 -5.98 -16.23
CA ARG A 66 22.07 -5.16 -15.22
C ARG A 66 22.00 -5.79 -13.83
N ASP A 67 22.82 -5.28 -12.90
CA ASP A 67 22.80 -5.68 -11.50
C ASP A 67 21.45 -5.37 -10.82
N PRO A 68 20.82 -6.31 -10.10
CA PRO A 68 19.54 -6.09 -9.43
C PRO A 68 19.56 -4.93 -8.43
N ARG A 69 20.67 -4.76 -7.70
CA ARG A 69 20.83 -3.65 -6.74
C ARG A 69 20.76 -2.30 -7.44
N GLU A 70 21.57 -2.10 -8.46
CA GLU A 70 21.61 -0.83 -9.18
C GLU A 70 20.25 -0.44 -9.75
N VAL A 71 19.61 -1.40 -10.45
CA VAL A 71 18.31 -1.16 -11.08
C VAL A 71 17.22 -0.90 -10.05
N THR A 72 17.26 -1.59 -8.91
CA THR A 72 16.29 -1.39 -7.83
C THR A 72 16.39 0.01 -7.24
N TYR A 73 17.60 0.48 -6.94
CA TYR A 73 17.77 1.83 -6.38
C TYR A 73 17.44 2.93 -7.39
N GLU A 74 17.74 2.76 -8.67
CA GLU A 74 17.27 3.69 -9.72
C GLU A 74 15.72 3.75 -9.79
N ASN A 75 15.07 2.60 -9.67
CA ASN A 75 13.60 2.55 -9.62
C ASN A 75 13.05 3.25 -8.36
N ILE A 76 13.70 3.07 -7.21
CA ILE A 76 13.33 3.78 -5.96
C ILE A 76 13.45 5.29 -6.17
N ASP A 77 14.52 5.78 -6.78
CA ASP A 77 14.70 7.20 -7.07
C ASP A 77 13.62 7.75 -8.03
N ASN A 78 13.19 6.95 -9.00
CA ASN A 78 12.06 7.30 -9.85
C ASN A 78 10.74 7.34 -9.07
N PHE A 79 10.53 6.39 -8.15
CA PHE A 79 9.34 6.37 -7.29
C PHE A 79 9.32 7.60 -6.36
N ARG A 80 10.45 7.99 -5.77
CA ARG A 80 10.59 9.20 -4.95
C ARG A 80 10.11 10.45 -5.71
N LYS A 81 10.62 10.64 -6.93
CA LYS A 81 10.21 11.76 -7.80
C LYS A 81 8.71 11.73 -8.09
N GLN A 82 8.15 10.54 -8.31
CA GLN A 82 6.71 10.40 -8.54
C GLN A 82 5.87 10.65 -7.29
N MET A 83 6.36 10.25 -6.10
CA MET A 83 5.71 10.57 -4.82
C MET A 83 5.73 12.08 -4.51
N GLU A 84 6.85 12.76 -4.83
CA GLU A 84 6.95 14.23 -4.77
C GLU A 84 5.96 14.88 -5.75
N ASN A 85 5.91 14.43 -7.00
CA ASN A 85 4.95 14.92 -8.00
C ASN A 85 3.49 14.65 -7.60
N MET A 86 3.23 13.57 -6.87
CA MET A 86 1.91 13.24 -6.32
C MET A 86 1.51 14.22 -5.20
N ASN A 87 2.47 15.00 -4.68
CA ASN A 87 2.27 15.94 -3.58
C ASN A 87 1.71 15.26 -2.33
N THR A 88 2.33 14.16 -1.91
CA THR A 88 1.95 13.42 -0.70
C THR A 88 2.75 13.85 0.51
N GLN A 89 2.24 13.53 1.71
CA GLN A 89 2.89 13.81 3.01
C GLN A 89 3.41 12.52 3.67
N TYR A 90 3.67 11.46 2.88
CA TYR A 90 4.28 10.27 3.42
C TYR A 90 5.71 10.54 3.91
N GLU A 91 6.04 9.95 5.06
CA GLU A 91 7.40 9.96 5.60
C GLU A 91 8.13 8.69 5.10
N GLU A 92 9.08 8.87 4.16
CA GLU A 92 9.91 7.75 3.72
C GLU A 92 10.85 7.34 4.84
N MET A 93 10.80 6.07 5.26
CA MET A 93 11.54 5.58 6.41
C MET A 93 12.44 4.40 6.11
N LEU A 94 12.04 3.51 5.18
CA LEU A 94 12.81 2.28 4.96
C LEU A 94 12.84 1.82 3.50
N VAL A 95 13.90 1.09 3.19
CA VAL A 95 14.10 0.28 1.99
C VAL A 95 14.55 -1.10 2.48
N THR A 96 13.83 -2.17 2.16
CA THR A 96 14.09 -3.50 2.76
C THR A 96 15.46 -4.07 2.43
N SER A 97 16.10 -3.61 1.35
CA SER A 97 17.48 -3.99 0.99
C SER A 97 18.58 -3.12 1.61
N ASN A 98 18.24 -2.13 2.43
CA ASN A 98 19.24 -1.38 3.18
C ASN A 98 19.83 -2.22 4.31
N PRO A 99 21.12 -2.07 4.63
CA PRO A 99 21.79 -2.85 5.67
C PRO A 99 21.09 -2.82 7.02
N ASP A 100 20.61 -1.66 7.45
CA ASP A 100 19.89 -1.48 8.71
C ASP A 100 18.59 -2.27 8.75
N TYR A 101 17.85 -2.35 7.65
CA TYR A 101 16.64 -3.15 7.59
C TYR A 101 16.94 -4.66 7.50
N ILE A 102 17.96 -5.06 6.76
CA ILE A 102 18.44 -6.45 6.69
C ILE A 102 18.74 -6.98 8.09
N GLU A 103 19.35 -6.17 8.97
CA GLU A 103 19.63 -6.55 10.36
C GLU A 103 18.34 -6.91 11.12
N TYR A 104 17.24 -6.18 10.93
CA TYR A 104 15.95 -6.53 11.55
C TYR A 104 15.37 -7.82 11.03
N THR A 105 15.40 -8.05 9.71
CA THR A 105 14.90 -9.30 9.11
C THR A 105 15.73 -10.50 9.57
N GLN A 106 17.05 -10.36 9.63
CA GLN A 106 17.95 -11.41 10.14
C GLN A 106 17.78 -11.64 11.64
N TRP A 107 17.56 -10.60 12.41
CA TRP A 107 17.23 -10.71 13.83
C TRP A 107 15.93 -11.50 14.03
N LEU A 108 14.88 -11.21 13.28
CA LEU A 108 13.62 -11.93 13.32
C LEU A 108 13.82 -13.44 13.04
N PHE A 109 14.57 -13.78 11.99
CA PHE A 109 14.89 -15.16 11.67
C PHE A 109 15.58 -15.87 12.85
N LYS A 110 16.59 -15.24 13.47
CA LYS A 110 17.30 -15.79 14.63
C LYS A 110 16.37 -16.02 15.83
N GLN A 111 15.45 -15.07 16.13
CA GLN A 111 14.47 -15.25 17.18
C GLN A 111 13.58 -16.48 16.94
N LEU A 112 13.08 -16.65 15.71
CA LEU A 112 12.29 -17.83 15.34
C LEU A 112 13.12 -19.13 15.44
N TYR A 113 14.38 -19.08 15.00
CA TYR A 113 15.30 -20.22 15.08
C TYR A 113 15.59 -20.64 16.54
N ASP A 114 15.91 -19.71 17.41
CA ASP A 114 16.21 -19.95 18.81
C ASP A 114 14.99 -20.50 19.58
N LYS A 115 13.78 -20.19 19.13
CA LYS A 115 12.53 -20.76 19.68
C LYS A 115 12.10 -22.08 19.01
N GLY A 116 12.89 -22.61 18.05
CA GLY A 116 12.57 -23.84 17.33
C GLY A 116 11.40 -23.72 16.35
N LEU A 117 11.04 -22.46 15.98
CA LEU A 117 10.01 -22.15 15.00
C LEU A 117 10.56 -21.99 13.58
N ALA A 118 11.87 -21.84 13.41
CA ALA A 118 12.55 -21.96 12.12
C ALA A 118 13.35 -23.25 12.07
N TYR A 119 13.16 -24.04 11.02
CA TYR A 119 13.82 -25.34 10.86
C TYR A 119 14.06 -25.67 9.40
N LYS A 120 15.03 -26.55 9.12
CA LYS A 120 15.40 -26.96 7.77
C LYS A 120 15.03 -28.44 7.55
N LYS A 121 14.41 -28.76 6.41
CA LYS A 121 14.10 -30.13 6.00
C LYS A 121 14.08 -30.28 4.49
N ASP A 122 14.24 -31.51 4.02
CA ASP A 122 13.88 -31.86 2.66
C ASP A 122 12.36 -31.82 2.50
N GLY A 123 11.90 -31.13 1.48
CA GLY A 123 10.48 -30.95 1.22
C GLY A 123 10.19 -30.83 -0.27
N GLU A 124 9.00 -31.27 -0.64
CA GLU A 124 8.48 -31.02 -1.97
C GLU A 124 8.05 -29.56 -2.07
N VAL A 125 8.61 -28.84 -3.02
CA VAL A 125 8.33 -27.44 -3.27
C VAL A 125 7.84 -27.24 -4.69
N ASP A 126 7.02 -26.20 -4.88
CA ASP A 126 6.62 -25.72 -6.18
C ASP A 126 7.78 -24.92 -6.78
N PHE A 127 8.27 -25.33 -7.94
CA PHE A 127 9.41 -24.71 -8.60
C PHE A 127 9.05 -24.22 -10.00
N CYS A 128 9.33 -22.95 -10.28
CA CYS A 128 9.20 -22.37 -11.60
C CYS A 128 10.55 -22.39 -12.32
N ASN A 129 10.69 -23.23 -13.35
CA ASN A 129 11.93 -23.30 -14.12
C ASN A 129 12.23 -22.03 -14.91
N SER A 130 11.21 -21.30 -15.36
CA SER A 130 11.38 -20.03 -16.09
C SER A 130 11.86 -18.89 -15.19
N CYS A 131 11.39 -18.87 -13.94
CA CYS A 131 11.82 -17.88 -12.94
C CYS A 131 13.00 -18.37 -12.09
N GLU A 132 13.40 -19.65 -12.26
CA GLU A 132 14.49 -20.30 -11.52
C GLU A 132 14.33 -20.20 -9.99
N THR A 133 13.08 -20.44 -9.49
CA THR A 133 12.79 -20.22 -8.07
C THR A 133 11.74 -21.15 -7.51
N VAL A 134 11.85 -21.37 -6.20
CA VAL A 134 10.76 -21.90 -5.38
C VAL A 134 9.65 -20.86 -5.30
N LEU A 135 8.42 -21.32 -5.42
CA LEU A 135 7.21 -20.53 -5.26
C LEU A 135 6.55 -20.85 -3.93
N ALA A 136 6.02 -19.84 -3.27
CA ALA A 136 5.04 -20.06 -2.22
C ALA A 136 3.74 -20.63 -2.85
N ARG A 137 2.97 -21.39 -2.08
CA ARG A 137 1.75 -22.05 -2.56
C ARG A 137 0.76 -21.05 -3.18
N GLU A 138 0.70 -19.86 -2.61
CA GLU A 138 -0.14 -18.73 -3.06
C GLU A 138 0.24 -18.19 -4.44
N GLN A 139 1.48 -18.43 -4.85
CA GLN A 139 2.03 -17.99 -6.13
C GLN A 139 1.81 -19.00 -7.26
N VAL A 140 1.13 -20.11 -6.96
CA VAL A 140 0.75 -21.13 -7.95
C VAL A 140 -0.75 -21.04 -8.19
N LYS A 141 -1.13 -20.68 -9.43
CA LYS A 141 -2.52 -20.59 -9.86
C LYS A 141 -2.76 -21.58 -10.99
N GLU A 142 -3.66 -22.53 -10.76
CA GLU A 142 -4.00 -23.57 -11.75
C GLU A 142 -2.76 -24.32 -12.31
N GLY A 143 -1.78 -24.64 -11.42
CA GLY A 143 -0.55 -25.30 -11.80
C GLY A 143 0.48 -24.41 -12.52
N LYS A 144 0.25 -23.12 -12.59
CA LYS A 144 1.13 -22.15 -13.25
C LYS A 144 1.66 -21.10 -12.30
N CYS A 145 2.85 -20.62 -12.60
CA CYS A 145 3.46 -19.49 -11.91
C CYS A 145 2.62 -18.21 -12.13
N GLU A 146 2.18 -17.57 -11.07
CA GLU A 146 1.37 -16.35 -11.13
C GLU A 146 2.06 -15.19 -11.90
N ARG A 147 3.40 -15.22 -12.02
CA ARG A 147 4.21 -14.15 -12.59
C ARG A 147 4.50 -14.33 -14.07
N CYS A 148 4.96 -15.52 -14.47
CA CYS A 148 5.38 -15.78 -15.84
C CYS A 148 4.44 -16.72 -16.59
N SER A 149 3.41 -17.25 -15.93
CA SER A 149 2.43 -18.22 -16.46
C SER A 149 3.02 -19.53 -16.96
N SER A 150 4.31 -19.81 -16.69
CA SER A 150 4.93 -21.10 -17.00
C SER A 150 4.40 -22.18 -16.07
N GLU A 151 4.38 -23.42 -16.53
CA GLU A 151 4.04 -24.59 -15.72
C GLU A 151 4.99 -24.71 -14.54
N VAL A 152 4.44 -25.10 -13.39
CA VAL A 152 5.17 -25.30 -12.15
C VAL A 152 5.43 -26.78 -11.96
N GLU A 153 6.66 -27.11 -11.58
CA GLU A 153 7.08 -28.48 -11.30
C GLU A 153 7.27 -28.69 -9.80
N LYS A 154 7.05 -29.91 -9.34
CA LYS A 154 7.41 -30.32 -7.98
C LYS A 154 8.88 -30.72 -7.94
N LYS A 155 9.65 -30.15 -7.00
CA LYS A 155 11.05 -30.53 -6.73
C LYS A 155 11.25 -30.81 -5.25
N THR A 156 12.07 -31.81 -4.93
CA THR A 156 12.50 -32.01 -3.55
C THR A 156 13.78 -31.22 -3.31
N LEU A 157 13.71 -30.24 -2.42
CA LEU A 157 14.84 -29.38 -2.05
C LEU A 157 14.94 -29.29 -0.52
N ASN A 158 16.16 -29.08 -0.02
CA ASN A 158 16.40 -28.82 1.40
C ASN A 158 16.15 -27.37 1.69
N GLN A 159 15.06 -27.04 2.42
CA GLN A 159 14.54 -25.69 2.57
C GLN A 159 14.31 -25.31 4.03
N TRP A 160 14.40 -24.03 4.35
CA TRP A 160 13.97 -23.46 5.63
C TRP A 160 12.48 -23.23 5.65
N TYR A 161 11.87 -23.52 6.79
CA TYR A 161 10.44 -23.34 7.06
C TYR A 161 10.24 -22.60 8.37
N PHE A 162 9.21 -21.74 8.41
CA PHE A 162 8.66 -21.23 9.66
C PHE A 162 7.40 -22.03 10.04
N LYS A 163 7.30 -22.44 11.32
CA LYS A 163 6.18 -23.22 11.86
C LYS A 163 4.94 -22.36 12.09
N ILE A 164 4.39 -21.77 11.03
CA ILE A 164 3.15 -21.01 11.10
C ILE A 164 1.97 -21.86 11.55
N THR A 165 2.04 -23.19 11.34
CA THR A 165 1.03 -24.13 11.76
C THR A 165 0.85 -24.19 13.27
N ASP A 166 1.88 -23.89 14.06
CA ASP A 166 1.79 -23.81 15.52
C ASP A 166 0.93 -22.62 15.99
N TYR A 167 0.71 -21.63 15.13
CA TYR A 167 -0.12 -20.44 15.36
C TYR A 167 -1.51 -20.50 14.70
N LYS A 168 -1.80 -21.57 13.97
CA LYS A 168 -3.02 -21.72 13.16
C LYS A 168 -4.28 -21.41 13.95
N GLU A 169 -4.47 -22.02 15.11
CA GLU A 169 -5.70 -21.87 15.92
C GLU A 169 -5.85 -20.42 16.41
N ARG A 170 -4.74 -19.77 16.82
CA ARG A 170 -4.75 -18.34 17.23
C ARG A 170 -5.05 -17.42 16.05
N LEU A 171 -4.44 -17.69 14.89
CA LEU A 171 -4.70 -16.92 13.66
C LEU A 171 -6.18 -17.02 13.25
N ILE A 172 -6.80 -18.20 13.38
CA ILE A 172 -8.24 -18.38 13.11
C ILE A 172 -9.09 -17.66 14.14
N ALA A 173 -8.80 -17.80 15.42
CA ALA A 173 -9.54 -17.14 16.51
C ALA A 173 -9.48 -15.61 16.39
N GLY A 174 -8.32 -15.04 16.11
CA GLY A 174 -8.15 -13.59 15.94
C GLY A 174 -8.97 -12.99 14.80
N LEU A 175 -9.42 -13.79 13.82
CA LEU A 175 -10.29 -13.29 12.73
C LEU A 175 -11.65 -12.76 13.20
N ASP A 176 -12.09 -13.15 14.38
CA ASP A 176 -13.35 -12.69 14.94
C ASP A 176 -13.22 -11.36 15.71
N GLU A 177 -11.99 -10.88 15.91
CA GLU A 177 -11.65 -9.68 16.71
C GLU A 177 -11.15 -8.50 15.85
N ILE A 178 -10.86 -8.72 14.57
CA ILE A 178 -10.27 -7.72 13.66
C ILE A 178 -11.32 -7.06 12.74
N ASP A 179 -11.17 -5.75 12.47
CA ASP A 179 -12.01 -5.01 11.51
C ASP A 179 -11.44 -5.14 10.08
N PHE A 180 -11.59 -6.34 9.51
CA PHE A 180 -11.19 -6.64 8.14
C PHE A 180 -12.42 -6.84 7.25
N PRO A 181 -12.31 -6.60 5.92
CA PRO A 181 -13.38 -6.93 4.99
C PRO A 181 -13.82 -8.39 5.10
N GLU A 182 -15.11 -8.64 5.10
CA GLU A 182 -15.67 -9.99 5.26
C GLU A 182 -15.12 -11.01 4.26
N SER A 183 -14.88 -10.57 3.02
CA SER A 183 -14.25 -11.40 1.98
C SER A 183 -12.82 -11.84 2.37
N THR A 184 -12.07 -10.97 3.02
CA THR A 184 -10.71 -11.26 3.50
C THR A 184 -10.75 -12.23 4.69
N ILE A 185 -11.63 -12.01 5.66
CA ILE A 185 -11.83 -12.92 6.80
C ILE A 185 -12.18 -14.32 6.29
N LYS A 186 -13.13 -14.42 5.37
CA LYS A 186 -13.51 -15.70 4.77
C LYS A 186 -12.38 -16.37 4.02
N ALA A 187 -11.62 -15.63 3.22
CA ALA A 187 -10.48 -16.15 2.49
C ALA A 187 -9.37 -16.66 3.43
N GLN A 188 -9.02 -15.88 4.46
CA GLN A 188 -8.02 -16.29 5.45
C GLN A 188 -8.47 -17.52 6.24
N ARG A 189 -9.72 -17.60 6.68
CA ARG A 189 -10.26 -18.76 7.40
C ARG A 189 -10.13 -20.04 6.58
N ASN A 190 -10.61 -20.03 5.33
CA ASN A 190 -10.50 -21.18 4.43
C ASN A 190 -9.04 -21.57 4.14
N TRP A 191 -8.15 -20.58 4.02
CA TRP A 191 -6.74 -20.81 3.77
C TRP A 191 -6.05 -21.45 4.99
N LEU A 192 -6.28 -20.88 6.19
CA LEU A 192 -5.69 -21.35 7.44
C LEU A 192 -6.12 -22.77 7.82
N GLU A 193 -7.35 -23.19 7.47
CA GLU A 193 -7.80 -24.58 7.69
C GLU A 193 -6.87 -25.61 7.03
N ASN A 194 -6.25 -25.25 5.89
CA ASN A 194 -5.32 -26.09 5.12
C ASN A 194 -3.88 -25.56 5.15
N GLN A 195 -3.52 -24.80 6.18
CA GLN A 195 -2.19 -24.19 6.29
C GLN A 195 -1.10 -25.23 6.44
N HIS A 196 -0.01 -25.02 5.70
CA HIS A 196 1.27 -25.72 5.86
C HIS A 196 2.31 -24.73 6.39
N ASP A 197 3.43 -25.28 6.90
CA ASP A 197 4.54 -24.43 7.31
C ASP A 197 5.06 -23.59 6.14
N TRP A 198 5.43 -22.38 6.46
CA TRP A 198 5.85 -21.40 5.46
C TRP A 198 7.28 -21.65 5.01
N CYS A 199 7.46 -22.06 3.76
CA CYS A 199 8.78 -22.22 3.14
C CYS A 199 9.39 -20.83 2.86
N VAL A 200 10.46 -20.49 3.58
CA VAL A 200 11.09 -19.15 3.51
C VAL A 200 12.40 -19.11 2.72
N SER A 201 13.00 -20.25 2.37
CA SER A 201 14.22 -20.26 1.54
C SER A 201 13.93 -19.90 0.09
N ARG A 202 14.82 -19.09 -0.50
CA ARG A 202 14.85 -18.77 -1.94
C ARG A 202 16.29 -18.88 -2.45
N GLN A 203 16.49 -19.58 -3.57
CA GLN A 203 17.78 -19.73 -4.25
C GLN A 203 17.98 -18.50 -5.15
N ARG A 204 18.35 -17.34 -4.55
CA ARG A 204 18.44 -16.06 -5.24
C ARG A 204 19.67 -15.29 -4.84
N SER A 205 20.18 -14.50 -5.79
CA SER A 205 21.27 -13.54 -5.52
C SER A 205 20.77 -12.21 -4.91
N TRP A 206 19.49 -11.87 -5.10
CA TRP A 206 18.89 -10.64 -4.62
C TRP A 206 17.78 -10.94 -3.61
N GLY A 207 18.10 -10.80 -2.34
CA GLY A 207 17.21 -11.09 -1.20
C GLY A 207 17.96 -10.91 0.12
N CYS A 208 17.24 -10.93 1.22
CA CYS A 208 17.83 -10.91 2.55
C CYS A 208 18.51 -12.27 2.86
N PRO A 209 19.82 -12.34 3.10
CA PRO A 209 20.51 -13.60 3.37
C PRO A 209 20.03 -14.26 4.67
N ILE A 210 19.88 -15.57 4.66
CA ILE A 210 19.57 -16.35 5.87
C ILE A 210 20.80 -16.33 6.80
N PRO A 211 20.66 -15.90 8.07
CA PRO A 211 21.79 -15.64 8.97
C PRO A 211 22.31 -16.89 9.70
N ILE A 212 22.52 -17.99 8.95
CA ILE A 212 23.06 -19.26 9.45
C ILE A 212 24.38 -19.53 8.74
N GLU A 213 25.40 -19.92 9.49
CA GLU A 213 26.74 -20.20 8.95
C GLU A 213 26.68 -21.31 7.88
N GLY A 214 27.29 -21.06 6.73
CA GLY A 214 27.31 -21.97 5.58
C GLY A 214 26.03 -21.96 4.73
N GLU A 215 25.02 -21.16 5.10
CA GLU A 215 23.81 -20.99 4.30
C GLU A 215 24.03 -19.99 3.14
N THR A 216 23.52 -20.34 1.97
CA THR A 216 23.64 -19.51 0.75
C THR A 216 22.30 -19.01 0.24
N ASP A 217 21.19 -19.55 0.77
CA ASP A 217 19.85 -19.11 0.41
C ASP A 217 19.53 -17.74 0.97
N THR A 218 18.63 -17.04 0.31
CA THR A 218 17.99 -15.82 0.81
C THR A 218 16.59 -16.12 1.32
N MET A 219 16.03 -15.20 2.10
CA MET A 219 14.66 -15.30 2.59
C MET A 219 13.64 -14.83 1.55
N ASP A 220 12.45 -15.37 1.63
CA ASP A 220 11.26 -14.85 0.95
C ASP A 220 11.04 -13.38 1.31
N THR A 221 10.76 -12.54 0.34
CA THR A 221 10.49 -11.10 0.53
C THR A 221 9.33 -10.84 1.50
N PHE A 222 8.40 -11.78 1.66
CA PHE A 222 7.34 -11.68 2.67
C PHE A 222 7.86 -11.73 4.12
N VAL A 223 9.08 -12.24 4.36
CA VAL A 223 9.72 -12.14 5.68
C VAL A 223 10.07 -10.68 5.98
N ASP A 224 10.62 -9.95 4.99
CA ASP A 224 10.87 -8.52 5.10
C ASP A 224 9.57 -7.76 5.41
N SER A 225 8.50 -8.02 4.65
CA SER A 225 7.23 -7.31 4.81
C SER A 225 6.41 -7.75 6.03
N SER A 226 6.79 -8.82 6.73
CA SER A 226 6.06 -9.31 7.91
C SER A 226 6.33 -8.53 9.19
N ILE A 227 7.35 -7.67 9.23
CA ILE A 227 7.76 -6.92 10.43
C ILE A 227 7.76 -5.39 10.22
N TYR A 228 7.67 -4.90 8.99
CA TYR A 228 7.95 -3.50 8.65
C TYR A 228 7.08 -2.47 9.37
N THR A 229 5.83 -2.79 9.68
CA THR A 229 4.95 -1.89 10.44
C THR A 229 5.46 -1.62 11.86
N ILE A 230 6.09 -2.61 12.47
CA ILE A 230 6.75 -2.50 13.78
C ILE A 230 8.05 -1.69 13.62
N ILE A 231 8.83 -1.97 12.57
CA ILE A 231 10.08 -1.27 12.30
C ILE A 231 9.86 0.22 12.05
N TYR A 232 8.78 0.61 11.38
CA TYR A 232 8.41 2.03 11.27
C TYR A 232 8.31 2.73 12.62
N CYS A 233 7.67 2.10 13.61
CA CYS A 233 7.58 2.65 14.96
C CYS A 233 8.96 2.77 15.62
N LEU A 234 9.80 1.73 15.50
CA LEU A 234 11.15 1.74 16.07
C LEU A 234 12.03 2.82 15.43
N MET A 235 12.01 2.95 14.11
CA MET A 235 12.77 4.00 13.39
C MET A 235 12.27 5.41 13.73
N LYS A 236 10.98 5.56 14.02
CA LYS A 236 10.39 6.82 14.51
C LYS A 236 10.75 7.12 15.97
N GLY A 237 11.27 6.14 16.69
CA GLY A 237 11.55 6.27 18.13
C GLY A 237 10.29 6.26 18.99
N ILE A 238 9.20 5.66 18.53
CA ILE A 238 7.95 5.49 19.27
C ILE A 238 7.77 4.02 19.67
N LYS A 239 7.00 3.79 20.74
CA LYS A 239 6.62 2.43 21.11
C LYS A 239 5.82 1.79 19.99
N PRO A 240 6.15 0.55 19.56
CA PRO A 240 5.34 -0.19 18.61
C PRO A 240 3.87 -0.27 19.03
N LYS A 241 2.99 -0.06 18.08
CA LYS A 241 1.53 -0.15 18.23
C LYS A 241 0.92 -0.74 16.95
N PRO A 242 -0.31 -1.29 17.01
CA PRO A 242 -1.03 -1.70 15.83
C PRO A 242 -1.24 -0.52 14.87
N VAL A 243 -1.30 -0.82 13.57
CA VAL A 243 -1.71 0.16 12.55
C VAL A 243 -3.19 0.44 12.71
N ASP A 244 -3.57 1.70 12.95
CA ASP A 244 -4.98 2.09 13.14
C ASP A 244 -5.79 1.92 11.85
N LEU A 245 -5.19 2.27 10.69
CA LEU A 245 -5.78 2.05 9.37
C LEU A 245 -4.71 1.58 8.38
N TYR A 246 -4.88 0.39 7.87
CA TYR A 246 -3.99 -0.23 6.90
C TYR A 246 -4.69 -0.42 5.55
N VAL A 247 -4.06 0.02 4.46
CA VAL A 247 -4.68 0.01 3.14
C VAL A 247 -3.82 -0.72 2.12
N GLY A 248 -4.44 -1.61 1.36
CA GLY A 248 -3.73 -2.36 0.33
C GLY A 248 -4.62 -3.28 -0.49
N GLY A 249 -4.02 -3.94 -1.49
CA GLY A 249 -4.74 -4.82 -2.40
C GLY A 249 -5.26 -6.10 -1.74
N SER A 250 -6.42 -6.55 -2.17
CA SER A 250 -7.06 -7.79 -1.66
C SER A 250 -6.29 -9.05 -2.06
N GLU A 251 -5.40 -8.99 -3.03
CA GLU A 251 -4.53 -10.10 -3.43
C GLU A 251 -3.60 -10.57 -2.31
N HIS A 252 -3.33 -9.72 -1.33
CA HIS A 252 -2.49 -10.02 -0.17
C HIS A 252 -3.25 -10.72 0.99
N ALA A 253 -4.53 -11.00 0.83
CA ALA A 253 -5.38 -11.57 1.88
C ALA A 253 -4.81 -12.87 2.48
N CYS A 254 -4.33 -13.80 1.64
CA CYS A 254 -3.77 -15.10 2.05
C CYS A 254 -2.24 -15.16 1.97
N MET A 255 -1.56 -14.03 1.82
CA MET A 255 -0.10 -13.92 1.77
C MET A 255 0.40 -12.99 2.88
N HIS A 256 0.81 -11.79 2.54
CA HIS A 256 1.35 -10.80 3.46
C HIS A 256 0.49 -10.61 4.73
N LEU A 257 -0.84 -10.54 4.60
CA LEU A 257 -1.73 -10.31 5.74
C LEU A 257 -1.79 -11.48 6.75
N ILE A 258 -1.57 -12.71 6.32
CA ILE A 258 -1.43 -13.86 7.23
C ILE A 258 -0.05 -13.84 7.88
N TYR A 259 1.01 -13.56 7.11
CA TYR A 259 2.37 -13.58 7.60
C TYR A 259 2.66 -12.48 8.61
N ILE A 260 2.15 -11.25 8.38
CA ILE A 260 2.33 -10.16 9.34
C ILE A 260 1.59 -10.45 10.66
N ARG A 261 0.42 -11.11 10.64
CA ARG A 261 -0.30 -11.54 11.84
C ARG A 261 0.48 -12.61 12.60
N PHE A 262 0.98 -13.64 11.92
CA PHE A 262 1.80 -14.69 12.51
C PHE A 262 3.03 -14.10 13.23
N ILE A 263 3.80 -13.26 12.54
CA ILE A 263 5.01 -12.66 13.11
C ILE A 263 4.66 -11.72 14.27
N THR A 264 3.56 -11.00 14.21
CA THR A 264 3.11 -10.15 15.33
C THR A 264 2.78 -10.99 16.57
N MET A 265 2.04 -12.09 16.43
CA MET A 265 1.74 -13.01 17.52
C MET A 265 3.03 -13.63 18.12
N PHE A 266 3.99 -13.99 17.26
CA PHE A 266 5.29 -14.48 17.71
C PHE A 266 6.06 -13.41 18.50
N LEU A 267 6.11 -12.18 18.04
CA LEU A 267 6.78 -11.07 18.72
C LEU A 267 6.10 -10.72 20.05
N TYR A 268 4.79 -10.88 20.14
CA TYR A 268 4.06 -10.80 21.41
C TYR A 268 4.48 -11.90 22.38
N ASP A 269 4.56 -13.15 21.94
CA ASP A 269 4.93 -14.30 22.77
C ASP A 269 6.34 -14.19 23.35
N ILE A 270 7.29 -13.58 22.64
CA ILE A 270 8.64 -13.32 23.15
C ILE A 270 8.74 -12.03 23.97
N GLY A 271 7.64 -11.30 24.16
CA GLY A 271 7.58 -10.07 24.94
C GLY A 271 8.22 -8.85 24.27
N PHE A 272 8.41 -8.88 22.96
CA PHE A 272 8.97 -7.74 22.20
C PHE A 272 7.95 -6.62 21.99
N ILE A 273 6.67 -6.95 21.85
CA ILE A 273 5.53 -6.05 21.75
C ILE A 273 4.41 -6.48 22.72
N ASP A 274 3.38 -5.63 22.90
CA ASP A 274 2.27 -5.87 23.84
C ASP A 274 0.89 -6.03 23.15
N PHE A 275 0.88 -6.39 21.87
CA PHE A 275 -0.32 -6.65 21.07
C PHE A 275 -0.14 -7.86 20.18
N GLU A 276 -1.25 -8.57 19.88
CA GLU A 276 -1.24 -9.81 19.10
C GLU A 276 -1.63 -9.60 17.63
N GLU A 277 -2.42 -8.56 17.31
CA GLU A 277 -2.83 -8.25 15.95
C GLU A 277 -2.18 -6.96 15.45
N PRO A 278 -1.58 -6.98 14.24
CA PRO A 278 -0.80 -5.85 13.72
C PRO A 278 -1.65 -4.68 13.22
N ILE A 279 -2.92 -4.92 12.95
CA ILE A 279 -3.80 -4.01 12.20
C ILE A 279 -5.15 -3.94 12.89
N THR A 280 -5.58 -2.73 13.28
CA THR A 280 -6.89 -2.49 13.85
C THR A 280 -7.97 -2.54 12.77
N LYS A 281 -7.76 -1.79 11.68
CA LYS A 281 -8.70 -1.72 10.54
C LYS A 281 -7.99 -1.90 9.22
N LEU A 282 -8.48 -2.86 8.41
CA LEU A 282 -8.02 -3.09 7.05
C LEU A 282 -9.01 -2.55 6.02
N VAL A 283 -8.50 -1.88 5.02
CA VAL A 283 -9.28 -1.41 3.87
C VAL A 283 -8.63 -1.89 2.58
N HIS A 284 -9.42 -2.49 1.69
CA HIS A 284 -9.01 -2.76 0.32
C HIS A 284 -9.54 -1.70 -0.61
N GLN A 285 -8.62 -1.05 -1.34
CA GLN A 285 -9.01 -0.20 -2.47
C GLN A 285 -9.47 -1.08 -3.65
N GLY A 286 -10.40 -0.57 -4.42
CA GLY A 286 -10.81 -1.19 -5.68
C GLY A 286 -9.73 -1.09 -6.76
N MET A 287 -9.96 -1.74 -7.88
CA MET A 287 -9.02 -1.79 -8.99
C MET A 287 -9.35 -0.74 -10.05
N ILE A 288 -8.32 -0.09 -10.58
CA ILE A 288 -8.48 0.78 -11.74
C ILE A 288 -8.25 -0.04 -13.01
N LEU A 289 -9.28 -0.08 -13.84
CA LEU A 289 -9.29 -0.80 -15.10
C LEU A 289 -8.98 0.15 -16.29
N ASN A 290 -8.48 -0.38 -17.38
CA ASN A 290 -8.43 0.32 -18.66
C ASN A 290 -9.23 -0.51 -19.68
N ASN A 291 -10.26 0.10 -20.28
CA ASN A 291 -11.19 -0.58 -21.19
C ASN A 291 -11.81 -1.86 -20.60
N GLY A 292 -12.14 -1.83 -19.30
CA GLY A 292 -12.74 -2.97 -18.58
C GLY A 292 -11.77 -4.08 -18.21
N GLU A 293 -10.48 -3.94 -18.50
CA GLU A 293 -9.44 -4.92 -18.17
C GLU A 293 -8.48 -4.39 -17.10
N LYS A 294 -7.95 -5.32 -16.26
CA LYS A 294 -6.86 -5.03 -15.34
C LYS A 294 -5.65 -4.52 -16.11
N MET A 295 -5.11 -3.39 -15.69
CA MET A 295 -3.89 -2.85 -16.27
C MET A 295 -2.69 -3.75 -15.97
N SER A 296 -1.90 -4.02 -17.00
CA SER A 296 -0.69 -4.82 -16.89
C SER A 296 0.36 -4.33 -17.91
N LYS A 297 1.61 -4.23 -17.46
CA LYS A 297 2.74 -3.87 -18.34
C LYS A 297 2.91 -4.88 -19.50
N SER A 298 2.63 -6.16 -19.22
CA SER A 298 2.73 -7.22 -20.24
C SER A 298 1.64 -7.12 -21.31
N LYS A 299 0.48 -6.54 -20.98
CA LYS A 299 -0.62 -6.28 -21.92
C LYS A 299 -0.47 -4.96 -22.67
N GLY A 300 0.46 -4.09 -22.26
CA GLY A 300 0.64 -2.77 -22.85
C GLY A 300 -0.54 -1.80 -22.64
N ASN A 301 -1.42 -2.08 -21.68
CA ASN A 301 -2.62 -1.31 -21.40
C ASN A 301 -2.53 -0.41 -20.16
N VAL A 302 -1.31 -0.19 -19.63
CA VAL A 302 -1.08 0.73 -18.52
C VAL A 302 -1.22 2.16 -19.01
N VAL A 303 -2.02 2.95 -18.31
CA VAL A 303 -2.21 4.38 -18.61
C VAL A 303 -0.99 5.16 -18.14
N SER A 304 -0.39 5.96 -19.03
CA SER A 304 0.59 6.98 -18.63
C SER A 304 -0.12 8.15 -17.97
N LEU A 305 0.44 8.60 -16.86
CA LEU A 305 -0.01 9.80 -16.16
C LEU A 305 0.79 11.05 -16.55
N ASP A 306 1.71 10.92 -17.51
CA ASP A 306 2.51 12.03 -18.01
C ASP A 306 1.63 13.08 -18.70
N GLY A 307 1.90 14.34 -18.43
CA GLY A 307 1.15 15.47 -19.00
C GLY A 307 -0.14 15.84 -18.27
N TYR A 308 -0.49 15.11 -17.21
CA TYR A 308 -1.55 15.52 -16.28
C TYR A 308 -0.96 16.19 -15.03
N ASP A 309 -1.66 17.21 -14.54
CA ASP A 309 -1.35 17.84 -13.24
C ASP A 309 -1.72 16.92 -12.08
N SER A 310 -0.96 16.96 -11.00
CA SER A 310 -1.16 16.06 -9.86
C SER A 310 -2.54 16.24 -9.21
N ASP A 311 -3.04 17.47 -9.10
CA ASP A 311 -4.39 17.72 -8.56
C ASP A 311 -5.49 17.19 -9.47
N GLU A 312 -5.27 17.21 -10.81
CA GLU A 312 -6.20 16.62 -11.78
C GLU A 312 -6.27 15.09 -11.58
N ILE A 313 -5.12 14.43 -11.46
CA ILE A 313 -5.05 12.98 -11.25
C ILE A 313 -5.70 12.63 -9.91
N ARG A 314 -5.33 13.31 -8.82
CA ARG A 314 -5.89 13.07 -7.47
C ARG A 314 -7.41 13.17 -7.47
N PHE A 315 -7.94 14.26 -7.99
CA PHE A 315 -9.38 14.52 -7.98
C PHE A 315 -10.15 13.60 -8.95
N TYR A 316 -9.53 13.27 -10.08
CA TYR A 316 -10.10 12.30 -11.01
C TYR A 316 -10.18 10.89 -10.40
N LEU A 317 -9.11 10.41 -9.80
CA LEU A 317 -9.08 9.09 -9.14
C LEU A 317 -10.09 9.01 -7.98
N MET A 318 -10.30 10.08 -7.24
CA MET A 318 -11.37 10.15 -6.24
C MET A 318 -12.77 10.05 -6.85
N PHE A 319 -12.95 10.58 -8.06
CA PHE A 319 -14.25 10.66 -8.74
C PHE A 319 -14.58 9.42 -9.57
N ILE A 320 -13.60 8.61 -9.96
CA ILE A 320 -13.74 7.52 -10.93
C ILE A 320 -14.76 6.44 -10.54
N GLY A 321 -15.00 6.25 -9.23
CA GLY A 321 -15.96 5.28 -8.71
C GLY A 321 -16.01 5.28 -7.19
N HIS A 322 -16.69 4.29 -6.62
CA HIS A 322 -16.63 4.06 -5.19
C HIS A 322 -15.25 3.50 -4.82
N TYR A 323 -14.65 3.97 -3.71
CA TYR A 323 -13.26 3.64 -3.38
C TYR A 323 -12.98 2.14 -3.29
N PHE A 324 -13.93 1.36 -2.79
CA PHE A 324 -13.79 -0.09 -2.65
C PHE A 324 -14.02 -0.87 -3.95
N ASP A 325 -14.75 -0.27 -4.91
CA ASP A 325 -15.07 -0.91 -6.19
C ASP A 325 -14.05 -0.55 -7.29
N GLY A 326 -13.39 0.61 -7.15
CA GLY A 326 -12.51 1.17 -8.18
C GLY A 326 -13.30 1.78 -9.35
N GLY A 327 -12.75 1.66 -10.55
CA GLY A 327 -13.41 2.19 -11.73
C GLY A 327 -12.62 1.99 -13.02
N SER A 328 -13.16 2.48 -14.13
CA SER A 328 -12.50 2.41 -15.44
C SER A 328 -11.92 3.76 -15.84
N TRP A 329 -10.66 3.79 -16.24
CA TRP A 329 -9.99 5.00 -16.72
C TRP A 329 -10.68 5.53 -17.98
N SER A 330 -10.78 6.86 -18.07
CA SER A 330 -11.30 7.58 -19.22
C SER A 330 -10.59 8.93 -19.38
N ASP A 331 -9.94 9.13 -20.54
CA ASP A 331 -9.27 10.39 -20.86
C ASP A 331 -10.26 11.56 -20.96
N GLU A 332 -11.49 11.31 -21.39
CA GLU A 332 -12.54 12.34 -21.47
C GLU A 332 -12.93 12.82 -20.07
N ASN A 333 -13.02 11.90 -19.11
CA ASN A 333 -13.45 12.23 -17.75
C ASN A 333 -12.39 13.02 -16.99
N ILE A 334 -11.10 12.73 -17.14
CA ILE A 334 -10.02 13.51 -16.51
C ILE A 334 -9.96 14.92 -17.11
N ILE A 335 -10.22 15.11 -18.42
CA ILE A 335 -10.36 16.43 -19.03
C ILE A 335 -11.56 17.19 -18.42
N GLY A 336 -12.64 16.48 -18.08
CA GLY A 336 -13.77 17.05 -17.34
C GLY A 336 -13.36 17.60 -15.97
N ILE A 337 -12.52 16.87 -15.24
CA ILE A 337 -11.94 17.30 -13.94
C ILE A 337 -11.03 18.53 -14.13
N ARG A 338 -10.17 18.56 -15.15
CA ARG A 338 -9.35 19.74 -15.49
C ARG A 338 -10.20 20.98 -15.68
N ARG A 339 -11.28 20.86 -16.46
CA ARG A 339 -12.23 21.97 -16.67
C ARG A 339 -12.90 22.42 -15.37
N PHE A 340 -13.25 21.46 -14.51
CA PHE A 340 -13.83 21.78 -13.20
C PHE A 340 -12.83 22.53 -12.32
N ILE A 341 -11.57 22.06 -12.18
CA ILE A 341 -10.53 22.74 -11.40
C ILE A 341 -10.30 24.16 -11.91
N ASN A 342 -10.21 24.36 -13.23
CA ASN A 342 -10.04 25.68 -13.83
C ASN A 342 -11.23 26.62 -13.52
N ARG A 343 -12.46 26.11 -13.54
CA ARG A 343 -13.66 26.90 -13.15
C ARG A 343 -13.65 27.24 -11.66
N MET A 344 -13.20 26.31 -10.82
CA MET A 344 -13.05 26.52 -9.38
C MET A 344 -12.04 27.65 -9.11
N LYS A 345 -10.88 27.62 -9.77
CA LYS A 345 -9.87 28.68 -9.70
C LYS A 345 -10.45 30.03 -10.11
N THR A 346 -11.08 30.12 -11.28
CA THR A 346 -11.71 31.37 -11.76
C THR A 346 -12.75 31.88 -10.78
N TRP A 347 -13.47 31.02 -10.08
CA TRP A 347 -14.43 31.44 -9.07
C TRP A 347 -13.73 31.96 -7.81
N LEU A 348 -12.70 31.26 -7.33
CA LEU A 348 -11.91 31.62 -6.15
C LEU A 348 -11.06 32.88 -6.37
N ASP A 349 -10.71 33.24 -7.58
CA ASP A 349 -10.00 34.51 -7.88
C ASP A 349 -10.90 35.74 -7.69
N LYS A 350 -12.23 35.57 -7.72
CA LYS A 350 -13.17 36.67 -7.46
C LYS A 350 -13.23 36.98 -5.96
N THR A 351 -13.18 38.24 -5.58
CA THR A 351 -13.33 38.69 -4.19
C THR A 351 -14.51 39.65 -4.09
N GLY A 352 -15.34 39.48 -3.07
CA GLY A 352 -16.52 40.31 -2.81
C GLY A 352 -16.98 40.23 -1.36
N GLU A 353 -18.27 40.35 -1.14
CA GLU A 353 -18.85 40.42 0.21
C GLU A 353 -19.82 39.27 0.51
N GLU A 354 -19.96 38.31 -0.40
CA GLU A 354 -20.90 37.22 -0.24
C GLU A 354 -20.29 36.05 0.55
N THR A 355 -21.15 35.32 1.24
CA THR A 355 -20.76 34.11 2.01
C THR A 355 -21.56 32.91 1.56
N ILE A 356 -21.03 31.73 1.90
CA ILE A 356 -21.70 30.43 1.78
C ILE A 356 -21.60 29.72 3.14
N ASP A 357 -22.48 28.76 3.38
CA ASP A 357 -22.45 27.94 4.61
C ASP A 357 -21.31 26.93 4.52
N ILE A 358 -20.11 27.37 4.86
CA ILE A 358 -18.88 26.54 4.84
C ILE A 358 -18.95 25.41 5.87
N GLU A 359 -19.50 25.64 7.05
CA GLU A 359 -19.54 24.64 8.12
C GLU A 359 -20.44 23.46 7.70
N LYS A 360 -21.60 23.72 7.17
CA LYS A 360 -22.49 22.68 6.62
C LYS A 360 -21.82 21.93 5.46
N PHE A 361 -21.12 22.65 4.59
CA PHE A 361 -20.39 22.02 3.48
C PHE A 361 -19.26 21.12 4.00
N LYS A 362 -18.46 21.62 4.96
CA LYS A 362 -17.40 20.89 5.64
C LYS A 362 -17.94 19.60 6.27
N GLU A 363 -18.99 19.68 7.05
CA GLU A 363 -19.64 18.52 7.66
C GLU A 363 -20.02 17.47 6.59
N THR A 364 -20.62 17.94 5.49
CA THR A 364 -21.04 17.05 4.39
C THR A 364 -19.86 16.29 3.79
N ILE A 365 -18.76 16.97 3.41
CA ILE A 365 -17.60 16.32 2.79
C ILE A 365 -16.81 15.45 3.78
N PHE A 366 -16.81 15.82 5.06
CA PHE A 366 -16.14 15.04 6.10
C PHE A 366 -16.87 13.74 6.38
N ASN A 367 -18.21 13.74 6.46
CA ASN A 367 -19.01 12.52 6.56
C ASN A 367 -18.79 11.57 5.36
N PHE A 368 -18.64 12.11 4.16
CA PHE A 368 -18.29 11.31 3.00
C PHE A 368 -16.86 10.77 3.07
N THR A 369 -15.91 11.54 3.58
CA THR A 369 -14.51 11.12 3.72
C THR A 369 -14.36 10.01 4.75
N ASP A 370 -15.02 10.10 5.91
CA ASP A 370 -15.03 9.04 6.93
C ASP A 370 -15.64 7.74 6.40
N ALA A 371 -16.62 7.85 5.51
CA ALA A 371 -17.25 6.70 4.85
C ALA A 371 -16.51 6.21 3.58
N PHE A 372 -15.31 6.73 3.28
CA PHE A 372 -14.55 6.44 2.05
C PHE A 372 -15.32 6.72 0.74
N LYS A 373 -16.31 7.62 0.77
CA LYS A 373 -17.11 8.03 -0.39
C LYS A 373 -16.49 9.23 -1.11
N PHE A 374 -15.23 9.11 -1.52
CA PHE A 374 -14.46 10.21 -2.14
C PHE A 374 -15.12 10.75 -3.41
N ASN A 375 -15.81 9.92 -4.19
CA ASN A 375 -16.58 10.35 -5.35
C ASN A 375 -17.72 11.32 -4.98
N LYS A 376 -18.29 11.18 -3.78
CA LYS A 376 -19.29 12.11 -3.24
C LYS A 376 -18.66 13.43 -2.78
N VAL A 377 -17.43 13.38 -2.26
CA VAL A 377 -16.66 14.60 -1.93
C VAL A 377 -16.47 15.43 -3.19
N VAL A 378 -15.95 14.84 -4.28
CA VAL A 378 -15.72 15.54 -5.55
C VAL A 378 -17.01 16.12 -6.12
N SER A 379 -18.09 15.32 -6.16
CA SER A 379 -19.40 15.79 -6.63
C SER A 379 -19.97 16.91 -5.74
N SER A 380 -19.71 16.89 -4.43
CA SER A 380 -20.13 17.99 -3.52
C SER A 380 -19.44 19.31 -3.88
N PHE A 381 -18.14 19.31 -4.19
CA PHE A 381 -17.45 20.50 -4.69
C PHE A 381 -18.01 20.98 -6.03
N MET A 382 -18.36 20.06 -6.94
CA MET A 382 -18.99 20.41 -8.23
C MET A 382 -20.35 21.08 -8.03
N ILE A 383 -21.17 20.54 -7.12
CA ILE A 383 -22.49 21.11 -6.76
C ILE A 383 -22.31 22.48 -6.13
N LEU A 384 -21.39 22.62 -5.16
CA LEU A 384 -21.10 23.88 -4.50
C LEU A 384 -20.75 24.99 -5.51
N LEU A 385 -19.82 24.69 -6.44
CA LEU A 385 -19.43 25.62 -7.49
C LEU A 385 -20.61 26.00 -8.37
N ASN A 386 -21.40 25.04 -8.85
CA ASN A 386 -22.52 25.31 -9.75
C ASN A 386 -23.59 26.18 -9.10
N GLN A 387 -23.85 25.99 -7.81
CA GLN A 387 -24.84 26.79 -7.05
C GLN A 387 -24.34 28.20 -6.75
N ASN A 388 -23.03 28.43 -6.65
CA ASN A 388 -22.45 29.65 -6.15
C ASN A 388 -21.52 30.39 -7.14
N LYS A 389 -21.37 29.91 -8.39
CA LYS A 389 -20.43 30.45 -9.41
C LYS A 389 -20.59 31.95 -9.71
N ASN A 390 -21.77 32.51 -9.45
CA ASN A 390 -22.06 33.94 -9.66
C ASN A 390 -21.74 34.81 -8.44
N LYS A 391 -21.50 34.21 -7.27
CA LYS A 391 -21.14 34.92 -6.04
C LYS A 391 -19.65 35.29 -6.06
N ALA A 392 -19.34 36.45 -5.48
CA ALA A 392 -18.00 36.89 -5.15
C ALA A 392 -17.83 36.79 -3.64
N LEU A 393 -17.02 35.80 -3.21
CA LEU A 393 -16.89 35.45 -1.79
C LEU A 393 -16.03 36.42 -1.01
N THR A 394 -16.34 36.59 0.30
CA THR A 394 -15.45 37.30 1.22
C THR A 394 -14.08 36.60 1.31
N PRO A 395 -12.99 37.36 1.61
CA PRO A 395 -11.65 36.78 1.77
C PRO A 395 -11.62 35.60 2.76
N ASP A 396 -12.31 35.70 3.89
CA ASP A 396 -12.35 34.65 4.92
C ASP A 396 -13.09 33.41 4.43
N CYS A 397 -14.26 33.54 3.82
CA CYS A 397 -15.02 32.43 3.25
C CYS A 397 -14.21 31.70 2.17
N LYS A 398 -13.47 32.44 1.35
CA LYS A 398 -12.60 31.94 0.31
C LYS A 398 -11.42 31.13 0.89
N GLU A 399 -10.75 31.68 1.90
CA GLU A 399 -9.65 31.04 2.58
C GLU A 399 -10.06 29.69 3.23
N GLN A 400 -11.22 29.68 3.89
CA GLN A 400 -11.77 28.44 4.46
C GLN A 400 -12.04 27.38 3.38
N LEU A 401 -12.62 27.78 2.23
CA LEU A 401 -12.88 26.86 1.13
C LEU A 401 -11.58 26.33 0.49
N ILE A 402 -10.57 27.19 0.34
CA ILE A 402 -9.24 26.76 -0.16
C ILE A 402 -8.62 25.73 0.78
N ARG A 403 -8.65 25.94 2.10
CA ARG A 403 -8.16 24.96 3.07
C ARG A 403 -8.87 23.60 2.98
N LEU A 404 -10.17 23.59 2.73
CA LEU A 404 -10.92 22.35 2.50
C LEU A 404 -10.50 21.66 1.19
N LEU A 405 -10.26 22.43 0.13
CA LEU A 405 -9.77 21.90 -1.15
C LEU A 405 -8.35 21.29 -1.01
N GLU A 406 -7.46 21.93 -0.26
CA GLU A 406 -6.09 21.47 -0.02
C GLU A 406 -6.00 20.09 0.64
N ILE A 407 -7.06 19.63 1.29
CA ILE A 407 -7.14 18.25 1.81
C ILE A 407 -7.06 17.24 0.65
N TYR A 408 -7.70 17.53 -0.47
CA TYR A 408 -7.88 16.60 -1.59
C TYR A 408 -6.97 16.94 -2.78
N ILE A 409 -6.77 18.23 -3.06
CA ILE A 409 -5.93 18.76 -4.15
C ILE A 409 -4.95 19.80 -3.61
N PRO A 410 -3.86 19.34 -2.96
CA PRO A 410 -2.96 20.21 -2.18
C PRO A 410 -2.20 21.25 -2.99
N GLY A 411 -2.12 21.12 -4.31
CA GLY A 411 -1.50 22.11 -5.20
C GLY A 411 -2.41 23.29 -5.58
N ILE A 412 -3.67 23.30 -5.17
CA ILE A 412 -4.65 24.29 -5.64
C ILE A 412 -4.25 25.72 -5.28
N ARG A 413 -3.73 25.95 -4.07
CA ARG A 413 -3.34 27.30 -3.61
C ARG A 413 -2.27 27.94 -4.50
N ALA A 414 -1.26 27.16 -4.90
CA ALA A 414 -0.19 27.66 -5.76
C ALA A 414 -0.66 28.02 -7.18
N LYS A 415 -1.89 27.67 -7.53
CA LYS A 415 -2.50 27.92 -8.84
C LYS A 415 -3.50 29.08 -8.82
N LEU A 416 -3.77 29.67 -7.65
CA LEU A 416 -4.59 30.86 -7.49
C LEU A 416 -3.74 32.12 -7.68
N ASN A 417 -4.34 33.21 -8.20
CA ASN A 417 -3.67 34.48 -8.41
C ASN A 417 -3.73 35.37 -7.16
#